data_130f6accf970a79a90a0bc84c863e53c
#
_entry.id   130f6accf970a79a90a0bc84c863e53c
#
_cell.length_a   1.000
_cell.length_b   1.000
_cell.length_c   1.000
_cell.angle_alpha   90.00
_cell.angle_beta   90.00
_cell.angle_gamma   90.00
#
_symmetry.space_group_name_H-M   'P 1'
#
loop_
_entity.id
_entity.type
_entity.pdbx_description
1 polymer ?
#
loop_
_entity_poly.entity_id
_entity_poly.type
_entity_poly.pdbx_seq_one_letter_code
_entity_poly.pdbx_strand_id
1 'polypeptide(L)'
;CDWSSDVCSSDLGARIANACAALHLSLKELTVDCGIDILSFGGTKNGLMMGECVIIFNKDLQREARFVRKQSAQLASKMRYLSCQFTAYLTDDLWLKNAAHANAMAAKLYQALKELPEVTFTQKPESNQLFLTMPRPTIDRMLESYFFYFWNEANHEIRLVTSFDTTEEDVNQFI
;
A
#
# COMPACT_ATOMS: atom_id res chain seq x y z
N CYS A 1 6.59 15.43 -11.24
CA CYS A 1 7.70 15.62 -10.29
C CYS A 1 8.97 15.85 -11.11
N ASP A 2 9.62 16.97 -10.87
CA ASP A 2 10.93 17.27 -11.49
C ASP A 2 12.01 16.57 -10.65
N TRP A 3 12.52 15.47 -11.15
CA TRP A 3 13.52 14.61 -10.49
C TRP A 3 14.96 14.97 -10.87
N SER A 4 15.23 16.24 -11.12
CA SER A 4 16.59 16.74 -11.45
C SER A 4 17.44 17.00 -10.21
N SER A 5 17.54 16.09 -9.27
CA SER A 5 18.54 16.20 -8.20
C SER A 5 19.58 15.09 -8.32
N ASP A 6 20.80 15.48 -8.54
CA ASP A 6 22.00 14.65 -8.73
C ASP A 6 22.43 13.82 -7.51
N VAL A 7 21.56 13.60 -6.49
CA VAL A 7 22.04 13.07 -5.22
C VAL A 7 21.55 11.65 -4.92
N CYS A 8 20.26 11.37 -5.02
CA CYS A 8 19.72 10.04 -4.74
C CYS A 8 18.23 10.01 -5.09
N SER A 9 17.78 9.00 -5.81
CA SER A 9 16.35 8.76 -6.03
C SER A 9 15.83 7.72 -5.03
N SER A 10 14.84 8.10 -4.21
CA SER A 10 14.23 7.22 -3.21
C SER A 10 12.73 7.10 -3.42
N ASP A 11 12.17 5.91 -3.15
CA ASP A 11 10.74 5.64 -3.23
C ASP A 11 10.19 5.08 -1.92
N LEU A 12 8.96 5.50 -1.58
CA LEU A 12 8.21 5.03 -0.42
C LEU A 12 7.26 3.90 -0.83
N GLY A 13 7.78 2.70 -0.93
CA GLY A 13 7.11 1.51 -1.45
C GLY A 13 6.13 0.82 -0.50
N ALA A 14 5.44 1.54 0.40
CA ALA A 14 4.49 0.93 1.34
C ALA A 14 3.32 0.19 0.68
N ARG A 15 3.01 0.48 -0.59
CA ARG A 15 2.01 -0.19 -1.43
C ARG A 15 2.54 -0.55 -2.82
N ILE A 16 3.84 -0.68 -2.97
CA ILE A 16 4.44 -1.04 -4.26
C ILE A 16 3.93 -2.40 -4.75
N ALA A 17 3.61 -3.33 -3.83
CA ALA A 17 3.01 -4.61 -4.18
C ALA A 17 1.66 -4.43 -4.89
N ASN A 18 0.80 -3.53 -4.40
CA ASN A 18 -0.48 -3.22 -5.03
C ASN A 18 -0.30 -2.57 -6.41
N ALA A 19 0.71 -1.72 -6.57
CA ALA A 19 1.06 -1.14 -7.87
C ALA A 19 1.58 -2.20 -8.84
N CYS A 20 2.48 -3.10 -8.41
CA CYS A 20 2.94 -4.24 -9.22
C CYS A 20 1.77 -5.10 -9.72
N ALA A 21 0.85 -5.44 -8.81
CA ALA A 21 -0.32 -6.25 -9.14
C ALA A 21 -1.27 -5.54 -10.11
N ALA A 22 -1.49 -4.23 -9.94
CA ALA A 22 -2.39 -3.44 -10.78
C ALA A 22 -1.83 -3.19 -12.19
N LEU A 23 -0.54 -2.93 -12.28
CA LEU A 23 0.15 -2.61 -13.53
C LEU A 23 0.68 -3.85 -14.26
N HIS A 24 0.67 -5.00 -13.63
CA HIS A 24 1.29 -6.25 -14.12
C HIS A 24 2.79 -6.08 -14.42
N LEU A 25 3.48 -5.29 -13.57
CA LEU A 25 4.90 -5.02 -13.66
C LEU A 25 5.65 -5.68 -12.51
N SER A 26 6.90 -6.04 -12.75
CA SER A 26 7.81 -6.53 -11.72
C SER A 26 8.31 -5.40 -10.82
N LEU A 27 8.79 -5.75 -9.62
CA LEU A 27 9.48 -4.79 -8.75
C LEU A 27 10.65 -4.12 -9.45
N LYS A 28 11.39 -4.87 -10.30
CA LYS A 28 12.53 -4.34 -11.06
C LYS A 28 12.11 -3.22 -12.00
N GLU A 29 11.03 -3.41 -12.75
CA GLU A 29 10.51 -2.42 -13.70
C GLU A 29 10.03 -1.15 -12.98
N LEU A 30 9.42 -1.27 -11.79
CA LEU A 30 8.97 -0.13 -11.01
C LEU A 30 10.06 0.53 -10.15
N THR A 31 11.27 -0.02 -10.08
CA THR A 31 12.35 0.51 -9.24
C THR A 31 13.64 0.72 -10.01
N VAL A 32 14.40 -0.33 -10.25
CA VAL A 32 15.73 -0.27 -10.86
C VAL A 32 15.66 0.34 -12.26
N ASP A 33 14.71 -0.09 -13.07
CA ASP A 33 14.56 0.37 -14.45
C ASP A 33 14.04 1.82 -14.51
N CYS A 34 13.44 2.32 -13.42
CA CYS A 34 13.08 3.73 -13.23
C CYS A 34 14.20 4.57 -12.61
N GLY A 35 15.36 4.00 -12.33
CA GLY A 35 16.50 4.71 -11.76
C GLY A 35 16.41 4.98 -10.27
N ILE A 36 15.64 4.18 -9.53
CA ILE A 36 15.53 4.29 -8.05
C ILE A 36 16.80 3.73 -7.41
N ASP A 37 17.44 4.51 -6.56
CA ASP A 37 18.62 4.12 -5.78
C ASP A 37 18.28 3.39 -4.49
N ILE A 38 17.19 3.81 -3.82
CA ILE A 38 16.75 3.28 -2.52
C ILE A 38 15.24 3.09 -2.54
N LEU A 39 14.79 1.91 -2.12
CA LEU A 39 13.37 1.60 -1.92
C LEU A 39 13.11 1.31 -0.43
N SER A 40 12.11 1.98 0.16
CA SER A 40 11.50 1.55 1.41
C SER A 40 10.40 0.54 1.09
N PHE A 41 10.72 -0.75 1.12
CA PHE A 41 9.80 -1.83 0.78
C PHE A 41 8.93 -2.21 1.97
N GLY A 42 7.65 -1.84 1.90
CA GLY A 42 6.67 -2.08 2.96
C GLY A 42 6.08 -3.48 2.93
N GLY A 43 6.09 -4.14 4.08
CA GLY A 43 5.43 -5.44 4.24
C GLY A 43 4.21 -5.40 5.17
N THR A 44 4.18 -4.49 6.14
CA THR A 44 3.15 -4.44 7.18
C THR A 44 1.74 -4.21 6.60
N LYS A 45 1.60 -3.40 5.56
CA LYS A 45 0.29 -3.14 4.92
C LYS A 45 -0.18 -4.26 3.99
N ASN A 46 0.62 -5.31 3.82
CA ASN A 46 0.35 -6.36 2.85
C ASN A 46 0.55 -7.78 3.45
N GLY A 47 0.37 -7.93 4.76
CA GLY A 47 0.29 -9.23 5.43
C GLY A 47 1.42 -9.57 6.39
N LEU A 48 2.46 -8.74 6.53
CA LEU A 48 3.42 -8.91 7.62
C LEU A 48 2.84 -8.40 8.94
N MET A 49 3.15 -9.06 10.03
CA MET A 49 2.79 -8.59 11.37
C MET A 49 3.46 -7.24 11.68
N MET A 50 4.73 -7.12 11.32
CA MET A 50 5.53 -5.92 11.48
C MET A 50 6.80 -6.05 10.63
N GLY A 51 7.08 -5.07 9.80
CA GLY A 51 8.36 -5.04 9.08
C GLY A 51 8.34 -4.16 7.84
N GLU A 52 9.35 -3.31 7.79
CA GLU A 52 9.70 -2.52 6.61
C GLU A 52 11.15 -2.83 6.25
N CYS A 53 11.45 -2.92 4.98
CA CYS A 53 12.78 -3.27 4.48
C CYS A 53 13.32 -2.12 3.64
N VAL A 54 14.53 -1.68 3.90
CA VAL A 54 15.23 -0.73 3.02
C VAL A 54 16.10 -1.51 2.06
N ILE A 55 15.81 -1.41 0.78
CA ILE A 55 16.56 -2.02 -0.31
C ILE A 55 17.40 -0.94 -0.98
N ILE A 56 18.71 -1.14 -1.06
CA ILE A 56 19.65 -0.19 -1.62
C ILE A 56 20.22 -0.78 -2.90
N PHE A 57 19.82 -0.25 -4.04
CA PHE A 57 20.28 -0.69 -5.37
C PHE A 57 21.62 -0.06 -5.73
N ASN A 58 21.84 1.21 -5.35
CA ASN A 58 23.08 1.92 -5.59
C ASN A 58 24.20 1.43 -4.67
N LYS A 59 25.26 0.87 -5.27
CA LYS A 59 26.39 0.27 -4.54
C LYS A 59 27.17 1.28 -3.71
N ASP A 60 27.23 2.53 -4.13
CA ASP A 60 27.97 3.57 -3.41
C ASP A 60 27.32 3.92 -2.07
N LEU A 61 25.99 3.76 -1.98
CA LEU A 61 25.20 4.00 -0.77
C LEU A 61 25.21 2.80 0.19
N GLN A 62 25.55 1.60 -0.27
CA GLN A 62 25.52 0.38 0.53
C GLN A 62 26.55 0.36 1.67
N ARG A 63 27.69 1.00 1.44
CA ARG A 63 28.85 0.94 2.35
C ARG A 63 28.51 1.38 3.76
N GLU A 64 27.82 2.49 3.89
CA GLU A 64 27.50 3.12 5.18
C GLU A 64 26.15 2.66 5.77
N ALA A 65 25.31 2.01 4.98
CA ALA A 65 23.93 1.67 5.35
C ALA A 65 23.81 0.89 6.67
N ARG A 66 24.72 -0.06 6.93
CA ARG A 66 24.75 -0.85 8.17
C ARG A 66 25.02 0.01 9.42
N PHE A 67 25.84 1.04 9.27
CA PHE A 67 26.16 1.96 10.36
C PHE A 67 25.03 2.92 10.61
N VAL A 68 24.46 3.49 9.52
CA VAL A 68 23.28 4.37 9.59
C VAL A 68 22.12 3.64 10.25
N ARG A 69 21.82 2.39 9.86
CA ARG A 69 20.77 1.57 10.48
C ARG A 69 20.98 1.44 12.00
N LYS A 70 22.20 1.16 12.43
CA LYS A 70 22.54 1.02 13.85
C LYS A 70 22.43 2.35 14.60
N GLN A 71 22.95 3.43 14.03
CA GLN A 71 22.89 4.77 14.60
C GLN A 71 21.45 5.27 14.75
N SER A 72 20.59 4.94 13.79
CA SER A 72 19.17 5.29 13.79
C SER A 72 18.30 4.37 14.67
N ALA A 73 18.92 3.53 15.52
CA ALA A 73 18.24 2.56 16.39
C ALA A 73 17.32 1.56 15.62
N GLN A 74 17.57 1.33 14.33
CA GLN A 74 16.77 0.43 13.48
C GLN A 74 17.34 -1.01 13.44
N LEU A 75 18.12 -1.38 14.44
CA LEU A 75 18.71 -2.71 14.60
C LEU A 75 18.16 -3.39 15.86
N ALA A 76 17.03 -4.06 15.74
CA ALA A 76 16.46 -4.86 16.83
C ALA A 76 17.34 -6.06 17.15
N SER A 77 17.45 -6.43 18.44
CA SER A 77 18.34 -7.51 18.89
C SER A 77 17.97 -8.90 18.37
N LYS A 78 16.71 -9.10 17.96
CA LYS A 78 16.17 -10.37 17.46
C LYS A 78 15.66 -10.21 16.01
N MET A 79 16.50 -9.67 15.14
CA MET A 79 16.16 -9.41 13.73
C MET A 79 15.60 -10.63 12.98
N ARG A 80 15.93 -11.87 13.42
CA ARG A 80 15.39 -13.08 12.79
C ARG A 80 13.85 -13.16 12.82
N TYR A 81 13.19 -12.56 13.83
CA TYR A 81 11.73 -12.51 13.91
C TYR A 81 11.11 -11.54 12.88
N LEU A 82 11.86 -10.56 12.43
CA LEU A 82 11.47 -9.67 11.34
C LEU A 82 11.82 -10.30 9.99
N SER A 83 13.06 -10.79 9.84
CA SER A 83 13.53 -11.32 8.56
C SER A 83 12.80 -12.59 8.10
N CYS A 84 12.39 -13.48 9.04
CA CYS A 84 11.64 -14.68 8.68
C CYS A 84 10.26 -14.35 8.07
N GLN A 85 9.65 -13.22 8.47
CA GLN A 85 8.39 -12.75 7.86
C GLN A 85 8.62 -12.37 6.40
N PHE A 86 9.71 -11.66 6.08
CA PHE A 86 10.07 -11.35 4.69
C PHE A 86 10.39 -12.62 3.89
N THR A 87 11.02 -13.62 4.50
CA THR A 87 11.25 -14.90 3.84
C THR A 87 9.93 -15.56 3.43
N ALA A 88 8.96 -15.65 4.34
CA ALA A 88 7.63 -16.18 4.03
C ALA A 88 6.89 -15.32 2.99
N TYR A 89 6.94 -14.01 3.15
CA TYR A 89 6.26 -13.03 2.30
C TYR A 89 6.72 -13.06 0.83
N LEU A 90 8.02 -13.34 0.61
CA LEU A 90 8.61 -13.43 -0.73
C LEU A 90 8.55 -14.85 -1.32
N THR A 91 8.20 -15.86 -0.50
CA THR A 91 8.06 -17.25 -0.98
C THR A 91 6.77 -17.39 -1.80
N ASP A 92 6.86 -18.07 -2.94
CA ASP A 92 5.73 -18.38 -3.82
C ASP A 92 4.87 -17.16 -4.21
N ASP A 93 5.51 -15.98 -4.31
CA ASP A 93 4.86 -14.72 -4.64
C ASP A 93 3.70 -14.33 -3.71
N LEU A 94 3.76 -14.70 -2.43
CA LEU A 94 2.71 -14.40 -1.47
C LEU A 94 2.44 -12.88 -1.39
N TRP A 95 3.49 -12.06 -1.44
CA TRP A 95 3.39 -10.59 -1.45
C TRP A 95 2.52 -10.08 -2.62
N LEU A 96 2.64 -10.68 -3.79
CA LEU A 96 1.89 -10.30 -4.99
C LEU A 96 0.45 -10.82 -4.93
N LYS A 97 0.26 -12.05 -4.43
CA LYS A 97 -1.06 -12.66 -4.23
C LYS A 97 -1.91 -11.85 -3.25
N ASN A 98 -1.33 -11.45 -2.12
CA ASN A 98 -1.98 -10.59 -1.13
C ASN A 98 -2.41 -9.25 -1.74
N ALA A 99 -1.52 -8.61 -2.48
CA ALA A 99 -1.80 -7.33 -3.13
C ALA A 99 -2.87 -7.46 -4.22
N ALA A 100 -2.79 -8.50 -5.04
CA ALA A 100 -3.79 -8.77 -6.09
C ALA A 100 -5.18 -9.03 -5.48
N HIS A 101 -5.25 -9.77 -4.37
CA HIS A 101 -6.49 -9.99 -3.64
C HIS A 101 -7.08 -8.66 -3.12
N ALA A 102 -6.27 -7.84 -2.44
CA ALA A 102 -6.71 -6.54 -1.95
C ALA A 102 -7.25 -5.65 -3.09
N ASN A 103 -6.54 -5.60 -4.23
CA ASN A 103 -6.99 -4.86 -5.41
C ASN A 103 -8.32 -5.41 -5.97
N ALA A 104 -8.50 -6.74 -5.98
CA ALA A 104 -9.74 -7.37 -6.44
C ALA A 104 -10.94 -7.01 -5.54
N MET A 105 -10.74 -6.98 -4.22
CA MET A 105 -11.78 -6.56 -3.26
C MET A 105 -12.14 -5.09 -3.45
N ALA A 106 -11.16 -4.21 -3.69
CA ALA A 106 -11.42 -2.81 -4.03
C ALA A 106 -12.23 -2.68 -5.33
N ALA A 107 -11.86 -3.44 -6.36
CA ALA A 107 -12.58 -3.44 -7.63
C ALA A 107 -14.03 -3.92 -7.46
N LYS A 108 -14.27 -4.96 -6.66
CA LYS A 108 -15.62 -5.45 -6.32
C LYS A 108 -16.45 -4.37 -5.62
N LEU A 109 -15.88 -3.74 -4.60
CA LEU A 109 -16.51 -2.65 -3.87
C LEU A 109 -16.83 -1.46 -4.77
N TYR A 110 -15.88 -1.08 -5.64
CA TYR A 110 -16.10 -0.03 -6.65
C TYR A 110 -17.27 -0.33 -7.57
N GLN A 111 -17.36 -1.56 -8.10
CA GLN A 111 -18.43 -1.93 -9.02
C GLN A 111 -19.81 -1.83 -8.37
N ALA A 112 -19.92 -2.15 -7.08
CA ALA A 112 -21.18 -2.03 -6.36
C ALA A 112 -21.53 -0.57 -6.02
N LEU A 113 -20.58 0.18 -5.48
CA LEU A 113 -20.82 1.55 -5.03
C LEU A 113 -21.07 2.53 -6.19
N LYS A 114 -20.50 2.30 -7.38
CA LYS A 114 -20.71 3.18 -8.54
C LYS A 114 -22.16 3.17 -9.07
N GLU A 115 -22.94 2.14 -8.74
CA GLU A 115 -24.35 2.03 -9.13
C GLU A 115 -25.28 2.85 -8.20
N LEU A 116 -24.75 3.34 -7.06
CA LEU A 116 -25.50 4.15 -6.11
C LEU A 116 -25.50 5.61 -6.56
N PRO A 117 -26.70 6.23 -6.76
CA PRO A 117 -26.78 7.59 -7.32
C PRO A 117 -26.21 8.68 -6.42
N GLU A 118 -26.10 8.41 -5.13
CA GLU A 118 -25.55 9.33 -4.11
C GLU A 118 -24.03 9.26 -3.98
N VAL A 119 -23.38 8.29 -4.62
CA VAL A 119 -21.92 8.07 -4.57
C VAL A 119 -21.25 8.66 -5.79
N THR A 120 -20.23 9.47 -5.57
CA THR A 120 -19.38 10.01 -6.65
C THR A 120 -17.93 9.72 -6.38
N PHE A 121 -17.27 8.98 -7.26
CA PHE A 121 -15.85 8.73 -7.16
C PHE A 121 -15.05 9.95 -7.64
N THR A 122 -14.14 10.44 -6.80
CA THR A 122 -13.27 11.58 -7.11
C THR A 122 -12.05 11.17 -7.92
N GLN A 123 -11.67 9.88 -7.81
CA GLN A 123 -10.57 9.28 -8.56
C GLN A 123 -10.99 7.89 -9.06
N LYS A 124 -10.49 7.50 -10.24
CA LYS A 124 -10.63 6.13 -10.71
C LYS A 124 -9.79 5.21 -9.82
N PRO A 125 -10.37 4.16 -9.22
CA PRO A 125 -9.58 3.22 -8.44
C PRO A 125 -8.58 2.46 -9.32
N GLU A 126 -7.30 2.50 -8.93
CA GLU A 126 -6.21 1.83 -9.66
C GLU A 126 -5.52 0.76 -8.80
N SER A 127 -5.84 0.70 -7.51
CA SER A 127 -5.27 -0.26 -6.57
C SER A 127 -6.29 -0.63 -5.49
N ASN A 128 -5.86 -0.80 -4.25
CA ASN A 128 -6.70 -1.17 -3.11
C ASN A 128 -7.32 0.03 -2.37
N GLN A 129 -7.37 1.21 -2.99
CA GLN A 129 -7.93 2.42 -2.39
C GLN A 129 -9.03 3.01 -3.27
N LEU A 130 -10.10 3.48 -2.62
CA LEU A 130 -11.21 4.17 -3.25
C LEU A 130 -11.38 5.54 -2.60
N PHE A 131 -11.51 6.58 -3.43
CA PHE A 131 -11.78 7.95 -3.00
C PHE A 131 -13.14 8.37 -3.56
N LEU A 132 -14.04 8.74 -2.68
CA LEU A 132 -15.43 9.03 -3.07
C LEU A 132 -16.09 10.02 -2.13
N THR A 133 -17.11 10.69 -2.63
CA THR A 133 -17.98 11.56 -1.86
C THR A 133 -19.39 10.96 -1.79
N MET A 134 -20.07 11.22 -0.68
CA MET A 134 -21.49 10.90 -0.46
C MET A 134 -22.09 11.88 0.56
N PRO A 135 -23.43 11.90 0.71
CA PRO A 135 -24.09 12.79 1.68
C PRO A 135 -23.59 12.57 3.10
N ARG A 136 -23.34 13.64 3.84
CA ARG A 136 -22.84 13.59 5.22
C ARG A 136 -23.69 12.68 6.14
N PRO A 137 -25.03 12.70 6.10
CA PRO A 137 -25.84 11.80 6.93
C PRO A 137 -25.59 10.32 6.65
N THR A 138 -25.30 9.95 5.39
CA THR A 138 -24.94 8.58 5.00
C THR A 138 -23.59 8.20 5.61
N ILE A 139 -22.58 9.07 5.52
CA ILE A 139 -21.26 8.86 6.14
C ILE A 139 -21.38 8.67 7.65
N ASP A 140 -22.12 9.55 8.33
CA ASP A 140 -22.27 9.51 9.79
C ASP A 140 -22.91 8.20 10.25
N ARG A 141 -23.92 7.70 9.53
CA ARG A 141 -24.54 6.40 9.81
C ARG A 141 -23.59 5.22 9.56
N MET A 142 -22.77 5.29 8.50
CA MET A 142 -21.77 4.24 8.22
C MET A 142 -20.69 4.19 9.30
N LEU A 143 -20.27 5.34 9.83
CA LEU A 143 -19.28 5.44 10.91
C LEU A 143 -19.74 4.81 12.24
N GLU A 144 -21.03 4.55 12.42
CA GLU A 144 -21.54 3.80 13.58
C GLU A 144 -21.12 2.32 13.56
N SER A 145 -20.87 1.76 12.36
CA SER A 145 -20.56 0.34 12.17
C SER A 145 -19.20 0.07 11.55
N TYR A 146 -18.65 1.03 10.82
CA TYR A 146 -17.38 0.90 10.08
C TYR A 146 -16.44 2.03 10.42
N PHE A 147 -15.12 1.76 10.35
CA PHE A 147 -14.10 2.76 10.54
C PHE A 147 -13.41 3.09 9.21
N PHE A 148 -13.45 4.35 8.82
CA PHE A 148 -12.71 4.90 7.68
C PHE A 148 -12.39 6.38 7.91
N TYR A 149 -11.49 6.92 7.08
CA TYR A 149 -11.04 8.30 7.24
C TYR A 149 -11.75 9.23 6.27
N PHE A 150 -12.05 10.45 6.74
CA PHE A 150 -12.22 11.58 5.83
C PHE A 150 -10.87 11.86 5.16
N TRP A 151 -10.88 11.88 3.84
CA TRP A 151 -9.73 12.33 3.06
C TRP A 151 -9.75 13.85 2.93
N ASN A 152 -10.94 14.43 2.75
CA ASN A 152 -11.21 15.85 2.76
C ASN A 152 -12.58 16.12 3.39
N GLU A 153 -12.59 16.69 4.60
CA GLU A 153 -13.83 17.00 5.33
C GLU A 153 -14.67 18.07 4.63
N ALA A 154 -14.04 19.04 3.96
CA ALA A 154 -14.74 20.18 3.36
C ALA A 154 -15.70 19.77 2.24
N ASN A 155 -15.41 18.69 1.52
CA ASN A 155 -16.23 18.17 0.44
C ASN A 155 -16.83 16.78 0.74
N HIS A 156 -16.74 16.33 1.99
CA HIS A 156 -17.21 14.99 2.45
C HIS A 156 -16.54 13.84 1.69
N GLU A 157 -15.30 14.01 1.28
CA GLU A 157 -14.54 12.96 0.63
C GLU A 157 -13.99 11.98 1.65
N ILE A 158 -14.29 10.72 1.47
CA ILE A 158 -13.81 9.61 2.30
C ILE A 158 -12.85 8.73 1.50
N ARG A 159 -11.97 8.05 2.22
CA ARG A 159 -11.08 7.04 1.68
C ARG A 159 -11.42 5.68 2.26
N LEU A 160 -11.82 4.75 1.40
CA LEU A 160 -11.95 3.33 1.73
C LEU A 160 -10.71 2.58 1.27
N VAL A 161 -10.29 1.60 2.05
CA VAL A 161 -9.10 0.79 1.76
C VAL A 161 -9.42 -0.67 2.04
N THR A 162 -9.23 -1.51 1.05
CA THR A 162 -9.26 -2.96 1.22
C THR A 162 -7.87 -3.50 1.56
N SER A 163 -7.82 -4.62 2.24
CA SER A 163 -6.60 -5.25 2.75
C SER A 163 -6.43 -6.67 2.21
N PHE A 164 -5.28 -7.26 2.47
CA PHE A 164 -4.97 -8.64 2.09
C PHE A 164 -5.90 -9.67 2.75
N ASP A 165 -6.55 -9.31 3.84
CA ASP A 165 -7.48 -10.13 4.62
C ASP A 165 -8.95 -9.72 4.46
N THR A 166 -9.25 -8.68 3.67
CA THR A 166 -10.63 -8.31 3.34
C THR A 166 -11.30 -9.43 2.57
N THR A 167 -12.41 -9.96 3.09
CA THR A 167 -13.16 -11.03 2.45
C THR A 167 -14.24 -10.50 1.51
N GLU A 168 -14.75 -11.37 0.65
CA GLU A 168 -15.93 -11.03 -0.16
C GLU A 168 -17.17 -10.75 0.69
N GLU A 169 -17.28 -11.41 1.85
CA GLU A 169 -18.38 -11.21 2.78
C GLU A 169 -18.30 -9.82 3.41
N ASP A 170 -17.11 -9.37 3.83
CA ASP A 170 -16.91 -8.01 4.35
C ASP A 170 -17.36 -6.96 3.33
N VAL A 171 -16.98 -7.15 2.05
CA VAL A 171 -17.41 -6.26 0.96
C VAL A 171 -18.93 -6.29 0.79
N ASN A 172 -19.54 -7.49 0.81
CA ASN A 172 -20.99 -7.62 0.64
C ASN A 172 -21.78 -7.05 1.83
N GLN A 173 -21.25 -7.09 3.04
CA GLN A 173 -21.88 -6.50 4.23
C GLN A 173 -21.77 -4.96 4.24
N PHE A 174 -20.71 -4.42 3.61
CA PHE A 174 -20.51 -2.97 3.53
C PHE A 174 -21.44 -2.30 2.52
N ILE A 175 -21.86 -3.01 1.47
CA ILE A 175 -22.75 -2.53 0.40
C ILE A 175 -24.20 -2.53 0.89
#